data_eab3e01622522e68b172cf5cbad7b298
#
_entry.id   eab3e01622522e68b172cf5cbad7b298
#
_cell.length_a   1.000
_cell.length_b   1.000
_cell.length_c   1.000
_cell.angle_alpha   90.00
_cell.angle_beta   90.00
_cell.angle_gamma   90.00
#
_symmetry.space_group_name_H-M   'P 1'
#
loop_
_entity.id
_entity.type
_entity.pdbx_description
1 polymer ?
#
loop_
_entity_poly.entity_id
_entity_poly.type
_entity_poly.pdbx_seq_one_letter_code
_entity_poly.pdbx_strand_id
1 'polypeptide(L)'
;MLDLKGNKILYYGHSTFSLTTPSGQVAIIDPFVMSNPRCPESLKKVNRLDAIFITHGHSDHIADLLPIAKQHKPKTVSTFETYVWLESKATGAQNLPANKGGSMKVGDYEVTLTHAFHSNSIDDNGVRIYGGEAGGFIVRLPGGVSIYHAGDTNVFGDMKLIAEMYKPDLACLPIGDVFTMGPREAAVAITLLGVKHVIPMHYATFPQLTGTPEALREETKDMPGLQIHALNPGETLS
;
A
#
# COMPACT_ATOMS: atom_id res chain seq x y z
N MET A 1 19.87 -0.43 -11.33
CA MET A 1 19.17 0.71 -10.73
C MET A 1 17.71 0.60 -11.15
N LEU A 2 16.75 0.79 -10.24
CA LEU A 2 15.32 0.80 -10.57
C LEU A 2 15.02 2.00 -11.46
N ASP A 3 14.40 1.77 -12.61
CA ASP A 3 13.97 2.83 -13.52
C ASP A 3 12.45 2.92 -13.48
N LEU A 4 11.91 3.95 -12.83
CA LEU A 4 10.47 4.17 -12.69
C LEU A 4 9.81 4.78 -13.93
N LYS A 5 10.52 4.97 -15.05
CA LYS A 5 9.94 5.47 -16.31
C LYS A 5 9.19 6.80 -16.18
N GLY A 6 9.69 7.68 -15.33
CA GLY A 6 9.09 8.98 -15.03
C GLY A 6 7.91 8.93 -14.03
N ASN A 7 7.55 7.76 -13.54
CA ASN A 7 6.62 7.66 -12.41
C ASN A 7 7.32 8.05 -11.11
N LYS A 8 6.54 8.45 -10.10
CA LYS A 8 7.05 8.84 -8.78
C LYS A 8 6.27 8.14 -7.68
N ILE A 9 6.98 7.75 -6.63
CA ILE A 9 6.42 7.12 -5.43
C ILE A 9 6.77 8.02 -4.24
N LEU A 10 5.79 8.71 -3.67
CA LEU A 10 5.96 9.53 -2.47
C LEU A 10 5.49 8.74 -1.25
N TYR A 11 6.32 8.68 -0.23
CA TYR A 11 6.00 8.03 1.05
C TYR A 11 5.47 9.04 2.05
N TYR A 12 4.29 8.81 2.60
CA TYR A 12 3.67 9.64 3.65
C TYR A 12 3.98 9.15 5.06
N GLY A 13 4.57 7.98 5.19
CA GLY A 13 4.73 7.24 6.45
C GLY A 13 3.72 6.12 6.61
N HIS A 14 3.99 5.21 7.52
CA HIS A 14 3.21 4.00 7.78
C HIS A 14 3.12 3.10 6.54
N SER A 15 1.92 2.91 5.99
CA SER A 15 1.69 2.17 4.73
C SER A 15 1.13 3.05 3.62
N THR A 16 1.16 4.38 3.80
CA THR A 16 0.55 5.32 2.86
C THR A 16 1.56 5.79 1.81
N PHE A 17 1.22 5.58 0.55
CA PHE A 17 2.01 6.04 -0.60
C PHE A 17 1.13 6.74 -1.62
N SER A 18 1.67 7.77 -2.29
CA SER A 18 1.08 8.22 -3.55
C SER A 18 1.95 7.83 -4.73
N LEU A 19 1.26 7.50 -5.81
CA LEU A 19 1.84 7.14 -7.10
C LEU A 19 1.47 8.23 -8.09
N THR A 20 2.47 8.90 -8.66
CA THR A 20 2.24 9.93 -9.67
C THR A 20 2.76 9.44 -11.02
N THR A 21 1.92 9.48 -12.04
CA THR A 21 2.28 9.07 -13.40
C THR A 21 2.90 10.24 -14.18
N PRO A 22 3.59 9.98 -15.30
CA PRO A 22 4.11 11.04 -16.18
C PRO A 22 3.04 11.99 -16.73
N SER A 23 1.78 11.52 -16.86
CA SER A 23 0.64 12.38 -17.26
C SER A 23 0.15 13.31 -16.15
N GLY A 24 0.66 13.12 -14.91
CA GLY A 24 0.25 13.87 -13.73
C GLY A 24 -0.97 13.30 -12.99
N GLN A 25 -1.44 12.08 -13.31
CA GLN A 25 -2.44 11.41 -12.47
C GLN A 25 -1.82 10.98 -11.15
N VAL A 26 -2.60 11.10 -10.07
CA VAL A 26 -2.17 10.77 -8.70
C VAL A 26 -3.11 9.74 -8.10
N ALA A 27 -2.56 8.63 -7.62
CA ALA A 27 -3.27 7.66 -6.80
C ALA A 27 -2.68 7.63 -5.38
N ILE A 28 -3.49 7.38 -4.36
CA ILE A 28 -3.03 7.08 -2.99
C ILE A 28 -3.43 5.65 -2.63
N ILE A 29 -2.49 4.92 -2.04
CA ILE A 29 -2.75 3.63 -1.40
C ILE A 29 -2.89 3.90 0.10
N ASP A 30 -3.99 3.44 0.70
CA ASP A 30 -4.30 3.52 2.12
C ASP A 30 -4.18 4.95 2.68
N PRO A 31 -5.22 5.79 2.52
CA PRO A 31 -5.17 7.21 2.85
C PRO A 31 -5.21 7.48 4.36
N PHE A 32 -4.08 7.28 5.02
CA PHE A 32 -3.77 7.68 6.39
C PHE A 32 -2.76 8.83 6.33
N VAL A 33 -3.25 10.04 6.10
CA VAL A 33 -2.44 11.24 5.78
C VAL A 33 -2.52 12.27 6.90
N MET A 34 -3.73 12.85 7.12
CA MET A 34 -3.94 13.93 8.10
C MET A 34 -3.82 13.41 9.54
N SER A 35 -4.32 12.19 9.77
CA SER A 35 -4.30 11.50 11.07
C SER A 35 -2.98 10.79 11.35
N ASN A 36 -2.10 10.64 10.35
CA ASN A 36 -0.82 9.96 10.49
C ASN A 36 0.19 10.84 11.25
N PRO A 37 0.66 10.41 12.43
CA PRO A 37 1.60 11.20 13.22
C PRO A 37 3.00 11.31 12.59
N ARG A 38 3.31 10.44 11.62
CA ARG A 38 4.59 10.46 10.89
C ARG A 38 4.54 11.28 9.61
N CYS A 39 3.34 11.61 9.12
CA CYS A 39 3.20 12.41 7.90
C CYS A 39 3.67 13.84 8.16
N PRO A 40 4.60 14.39 7.34
CA PRO A 40 5.00 15.79 7.44
C PRO A 40 3.81 16.73 7.29
N GLU A 41 3.77 17.80 8.09
CA GLU A 41 2.66 18.75 8.09
C GLU A 41 2.40 19.36 6.70
N SER A 42 3.46 19.59 5.91
CA SER A 42 3.37 20.09 4.54
C SER A 42 2.65 19.17 3.57
N LEU A 43 2.54 17.88 3.89
CA LEU A 43 1.89 16.84 3.07
C LEU A 43 0.47 16.49 3.54
N LYS A 44 0.04 16.97 4.69
CA LYS A 44 -1.31 16.70 5.22
C LYS A 44 -2.43 17.29 4.37
N LYS A 45 -2.11 18.19 3.46
CA LYS A 45 -3.05 18.71 2.46
C LYS A 45 -2.85 18.00 1.13
N VAL A 46 -3.78 17.11 0.78
CA VAL A 46 -3.82 16.48 -0.55
C VAL A 46 -4.36 17.50 -1.55
N ASN A 47 -3.56 17.87 -2.57
CA ASN A 47 -3.95 18.90 -3.54
C ASN A 47 -4.68 18.33 -4.76
N ARG A 48 -4.29 17.14 -5.20
CA ARG A 48 -4.88 16.41 -6.34
C ARG A 48 -4.95 14.93 -6.04
N LEU A 49 -6.05 14.28 -6.42
CA LEU A 49 -6.22 12.85 -6.29
C LEU A 49 -7.19 12.34 -7.33
N ASP A 50 -6.75 11.38 -8.14
CA ASP A 50 -7.53 10.78 -9.21
C ASP A 50 -8.00 9.35 -8.83
N ALA A 51 -7.24 8.64 -7.96
CA ALA A 51 -7.60 7.30 -7.50
C ALA A 51 -7.19 7.03 -6.04
N ILE A 52 -7.91 6.11 -5.39
CA ILE A 52 -7.56 5.51 -4.09
C ILE A 52 -7.59 3.99 -4.22
N PHE A 53 -6.60 3.32 -3.63
CA PHE A 53 -6.56 1.86 -3.51
C PHE A 53 -6.51 1.50 -2.03
N ILE A 54 -7.48 0.71 -1.56
CA ILE A 54 -7.64 0.37 -0.14
C ILE A 54 -7.32 -1.10 0.05
N THR A 55 -6.27 -1.39 0.82
CA THR A 55 -5.85 -2.75 1.13
C THR A 55 -6.79 -3.40 2.13
N HIS A 56 -7.18 -2.67 3.17
CA HIS A 56 -8.11 -3.12 4.22
C HIS A 56 -8.64 -1.94 5.05
N GLY A 57 -9.56 -2.20 5.96
CA GLY A 57 -10.37 -1.19 6.64
C GLY A 57 -9.89 -0.77 8.03
N HIS A 58 -8.67 -1.10 8.47
CA HIS A 58 -8.17 -0.61 9.75
C HIS A 58 -7.94 0.90 9.74
N SER A 59 -8.09 1.53 10.90
CA SER A 59 -8.07 3.00 11.02
C SER A 59 -6.77 3.64 10.57
N ASP A 60 -5.65 2.98 10.78
CA ASP A 60 -4.31 3.40 10.35
C ASP A 60 -4.06 3.24 8.83
N HIS A 61 -5.09 2.82 8.08
CA HIS A 61 -5.10 2.77 6.61
C HIS A 61 -6.19 3.65 6.01
N ILE A 62 -7.35 3.78 6.67
CA ILE A 62 -8.51 4.48 6.10
C ILE A 62 -9.01 5.68 6.94
N ALA A 63 -8.29 6.12 7.99
CA ALA A 63 -8.77 7.20 8.85
C ALA A 63 -9.16 8.47 8.08
N ASP A 64 -8.46 8.80 7.01
CA ASP A 64 -8.69 10.02 6.23
C ASP A 64 -9.42 9.76 4.91
N LEU A 65 -9.87 8.51 4.67
CA LEU A 65 -10.53 8.10 3.43
C LEU A 65 -11.77 8.93 3.12
N LEU A 66 -12.70 9.05 4.06
CA LEU A 66 -13.98 9.70 3.80
C LEU A 66 -13.85 11.20 3.51
N PRO A 67 -13.09 12.00 4.29
CA PRO A 67 -12.88 13.41 3.97
C PRO A 67 -12.14 13.61 2.64
N ILE A 68 -11.10 12.81 2.34
CA ILE A 68 -10.36 12.87 1.08
C ILE A 68 -11.27 12.49 -0.10
N ALA A 69 -12.05 11.41 0.03
CA ALA A 69 -12.98 10.97 -1.01
C ALA A 69 -14.08 12.01 -1.30
N LYS A 70 -14.62 12.67 -0.27
CA LYS A 70 -15.59 13.76 -0.43
C LYS A 70 -15.00 14.97 -1.16
N GLN A 71 -13.75 15.32 -0.84
CA GLN A 71 -13.07 16.48 -1.43
C GLN A 71 -12.73 16.26 -2.90
N HIS A 72 -12.16 15.12 -3.25
CA HIS A 72 -11.55 14.86 -4.56
C HIS A 72 -12.43 14.02 -5.50
N LYS A 73 -13.40 13.28 -4.96
CA LYS A 73 -14.28 12.36 -5.72
C LYS A 73 -13.49 11.39 -6.63
N PRO A 74 -12.45 10.71 -6.10
CA PRO A 74 -11.58 9.84 -6.88
C PRO A 74 -12.31 8.56 -7.29
N LYS A 75 -11.67 7.78 -8.18
CA LYS A 75 -12.00 6.37 -8.35
C LYS A 75 -11.41 5.58 -7.19
N THR A 76 -12.22 4.87 -6.42
CA THR A 76 -11.78 4.14 -5.22
C THR A 76 -11.94 2.65 -5.41
N VAL A 77 -10.84 1.89 -5.35
CA VAL A 77 -10.83 0.42 -5.45
C VAL A 77 -10.66 -0.19 -4.08
N SER A 78 -11.50 -1.13 -3.74
CA SER A 78 -11.45 -1.88 -2.46
C SER A 78 -12.05 -3.28 -2.61
N THR A 79 -11.95 -4.10 -1.56
CA THR A 79 -12.72 -5.35 -1.45
C THR A 79 -14.22 -5.07 -1.55
N PHE A 80 -14.99 -6.07 -1.96
CA PHE A 80 -16.44 -5.92 -2.16
C PHE A 80 -17.16 -5.43 -0.89
N GLU A 81 -16.81 -5.94 0.27
CA GLU A 81 -17.43 -5.57 1.55
C GLU A 81 -17.10 -4.11 1.94
N THR A 82 -15.84 -3.70 1.75
CA THR A 82 -15.44 -2.29 1.93
C THR A 82 -16.14 -1.37 0.93
N TYR A 83 -16.30 -1.82 -0.33
CA TYR A 83 -17.09 -1.09 -1.33
C TYR A 83 -18.53 -0.87 -0.87
N VAL A 84 -19.22 -1.91 -0.37
CA VAL A 84 -20.61 -1.79 0.11
C VAL A 84 -20.71 -0.77 1.25
N TRP A 85 -19.74 -0.78 2.17
CA TRP A 85 -19.66 0.22 3.21
C TRP A 85 -19.45 1.64 2.65
N LEU A 86 -18.52 1.81 1.68
CA LEU A 86 -18.25 3.11 1.04
C LEU A 86 -19.48 3.68 0.34
N GLU A 87 -20.26 2.85 -0.36
CA GLU A 87 -21.51 3.28 -1.01
C GLU A 87 -22.49 3.89 0.01
N SER A 88 -22.53 3.35 1.23
CA SER A 88 -23.37 3.91 2.31
C SER A 88 -22.92 5.29 2.80
N LYS A 89 -21.68 5.72 2.50
CA LYS A 89 -21.09 6.99 2.98
C LYS A 89 -21.35 8.19 2.07
N ALA A 90 -21.91 7.98 0.90
CA ALA A 90 -22.30 9.02 -0.06
C ALA A 90 -21.18 10.07 -0.29
N THR A 91 -19.94 9.62 -0.48
CA THR A 91 -18.79 10.50 -0.66
C THR A 91 -18.79 11.23 -2.00
N GLY A 92 -19.55 10.72 -2.98
CA GLY A 92 -19.53 11.17 -4.37
C GLY A 92 -18.33 10.65 -5.17
N ALA A 93 -17.47 9.82 -4.56
CA ALA A 93 -16.43 9.07 -5.24
C ALA A 93 -17.03 7.99 -6.14
N GLN A 94 -16.32 7.59 -7.18
CA GLN A 94 -16.67 6.41 -7.97
C GLN A 94 -16.05 5.19 -7.32
N ASN A 95 -16.81 4.47 -6.49
CA ASN A 95 -16.33 3.27 -5.85
C ASN A 95 -16.39 2.08 -6.82
N LEU A 96 -15.32 1.30 -6.85
CA LEU A 96 -15.10 0.18 -7.76
C LEU A 96 -14.82 -1.08 -6.91
N PRO A 97 -15.74 -2.05 -6.89
CA PRO A 97 -15.53 -3.28 -6.13
C PRO A 97 -14.49 -4.17 -6.83
N ALA A 98 -13.64 -4.78 -6.04
CA ALA A 98 -12.68 -5.77 -6.48
C ALA A 98 -12.72 -7.02 -5.59
N ASN A 99 -12.16 -8.11 -6.08
CA ASN A 99 -11.83 -9.26 -5.28
C ASN A 99 -10.47 -9.82 -5.69
N LYS A 100 -9.89 -10.67 -4.86
CA LYS A 100 -8.54 -11.19 -5.04
C LYS A 100 -8.37 -11.89 -6.40
N GLY A 101 -7.30 -11.54 -7.10
CA GLY A 101 -7.03 -11.97 -8.47
C GLY A 101 -7.74 -11.13 -9.54
N GLY A 102 -8.69 -10.27 -9.15
CA GLY A 102 -9.35 -9.36 -10.07
C GLY A 102 -8.47 -8.19 -10.47
N SER A 103 -8.40 -7.90 -11.77
CA SER A 103 -7.65 -6.78 -12.33
C SER A 103 -8.58 -5.79 -13.01
N MET A 104 -8.27 -4.50 -12.88
CA MET A 104 -9.03 -3.44 -13.54
C MET A 104 -8.15 -2.25 -13.92
N LYS A 105 -8.59 -1.51 -14.92
CA LYS A 105 -7.93 -0.26 -15.33
C LYS A 105 -8.59 0.94 -14.65
N VAL A 106 -7.78 1.74 -13.96
CA VAL A 106 -8.20 2.93 -13.21
C VAL A 106 -7.35 4.11 -13.67
N GLY A 107 -7.82 4.86 -14.66
CA GLY A 107 -7.01 5.88 -15.31
C GLY A 107 -5.76 5.28 -15.96
N ASP A 108 -4.60 5.81 -15.59
CA ASP A 108 -3.30 5.32 -16.07
C ASP A 108 -2.82 4.04 -15.37
N TYR A 109 -3.49 3.65 -14.29
CA TYR A 109 -3.12 2.48 -13.47
C TYR A 109 -3.86 1.23 -13.95
N GLU A 110 -3.18 0.09 -13.94
CA GLU A 110 -3.81 -1.23 -13.93
C GLU A 110 -3.56 -1.83 -12.55
N VAL A 111 -4.64 -2.15 -11.83
CA VAL A 111 -4.56 -2.65 -10.46
C VAL A 111 -5.12 -4.03 -10.33
N THR A 112 -4.42 -4.90 -9.61
CA THR A 112 -4.89 -6.24 -9.26
C THR A 112 -4.89 -6.39 -7.76
N LEU A 113 -6.03 -6.75 -7.17
CA LEU A 113 -6.12 -7.06 -5.75
C LEU A 113 -5.49 -8.43 -5.48
N THR A 114 -4.53 -8.50 -4.56
CA THR A 114 -3.85 -9.74 -4.17
C THR A 114 -4.29 -10.22 -2.80
N HIS A 115 -3.90 -11.44 -2.44
CA HIS A 115 -4.11 -11.97 -1.11
C HIS A 115 -3.19 -11.30 -0.07
N ALA A 116 -3.66 -11.23 1.18
CA ALA A 116 -2.88 -10.86 2.36
C ALA A 116 -3.40 -11.65 3.57
N PHE A 117 -2.49 -12.05 4.46
CA PHE A 117 -2.81 -12.71 5.72
C PHE A 117 -2.91 -11.68 6.84
N HIS A 118 -4.07 -11.08 6.96
CA HIS A 118 -4.37 -10.07 7.98
C HIS A 118 -5.88 -10.02 8.23
N SER A 119 -6.29 -9.45 9.37
CA SER A 119 -7.70 -9.18 9.63
C SER A 119 -8.17 -7.95 8.86
N ASN A 120 -9.49 -7.83 8.65
CA ASN A 120 -10.06 -6.65 8.01
C ASN A 120 -11.38 -6.26 8.68
N SER A 121 -11.37 -5.13 9.35
CA SER A 121 -12.57 -4.55 9.94
C SER A 121 -12.53 -3.03 9.86
N ILE A 122 -13.71 -2.44 9.72
CA ILE A 122 -13.91 -1.00 9.66
C ILE A 122 -14.54 -0.56 10.98
N ASP A 123 -13.96 0.45 11.62
CA ASP A 123 -14.62 1.14 12.73
C ASP A 123 -15.53 2.24 12.15
N ASP A 124 -16.84 2.03 12.25
CA ASP A 124 -17.83 2.99 11.78
C ASP A 124 -18.56 3.60 12.97
N ASN A 125 -18.00 4.67 13.54
CA ASN A 125 -18.53 5.36 14.71
C ASN A 125 -18.71 4.42 15.91
N GLY A 126 -17.72 3.57 16.20
CA GLY A 126 -17.73 2.61 17.30
C GLY A 126 -18.44 1.29 16.99
N VAL A 127 -19.00 1.14 15.79
CA VAL A 127 -19.54 -0.14 15.30
C VAL A 127 -18.49 -0.83 14.44
N ARG A 128 -18.10 -2.05 14.83
CA ARG A 128 -17.15 -2.84 14.08
C ARG A 128 -17.85 -3.55 12.92
N ILE A 129 -17.45 -3.18 11.68
CA ILE A 129 -17.99 -3.77 10.45
C ILE A 129 -16.93 -4.68 9.84
N TYR A 130 -17.34 -5.86 9.38
CA TYR A 130 -16.48 -6.75 8.60
C TYR A 130 -16.20 -6.14 7.22
N GLY A 131 -14.92 -5.94 6.90
CA GLY A 131 -14.48 -5.29 5.66
C GLY A 131 -14.10 -6.28 4.54
N GLY A 132 -14.47 -7.55 4.66
CA GLY A 132 -13.96 -8.61 3.80
C GLY A 132 -12.61 -9.13 4.31
N GLU A 133 -11.88 -9.87 3.49
CA GLU A 133 -10.50 -10.25 3.80
C GLU A 133 -9.53 -9.14 3.37
N ALA A 134 -8.45 -8.96 4.14
CA ALA A 134 -7.39 -8.02 3.77
C ALA A 134 -6.73 -8.40 2.44
N GLY A 135 -6.18 -7.42 1.74
CA GLY A 135 -5.49 -7.62 0.48
C GLY A 135 -4.27 -6.72 0.34
N GLY A 136 -3.51 -6.99 -0.70
CA GLY A 136 -2.49 -6.10 -1.23
C GLY A 136 -2.85 -5.72 -2.66
N PHE A 137 -2.00 -4.96 -3.32
CA PHE A 137 -2.16 -4.56 -4.71
C PHE A 137 -0.91 -4.80 -5.53
N ILE A 138 -1.08 -5.36 -6.71
CA ILE A 138 -0.17 -5.13 -7.81
C ILE A 138 -0.67 -3.88 -8.53
N VAL A 139 0.18 -2.87 -8.65
CA VAL A 139 -0.10 -1.65 -9.41
C VAL A 139 0.86 -1.56 -10.57
N ARG A 140 0.34 -1.69 -11.79
CA ARG A 140 1.11 -1.46 -13.01
C ARG A 140 0.98 0.00 -13.43
N LEU A 141 2.10 0.65 -13.56
CA LEU A 141 2.25 2.04 -13.95
C LEU A 141 2.57 2.17 -15.45
N PRO A 142 2.38 3.35 -16.04
CA PRO A 142 2.87 3.64 -17.39
C PRO A 142 4.36 3.30 -17.55
N GLY A 143 4.73 2.80 -18.73
CA GLY A 143 6.08 2.33 -18.99
C GLY A 143 6.35 0.90 -18.52
N GLY A 144 5.34 0.20 -17.96
CA GLY A 144 5.40 -1.21 -17.58
C GLY A 144 5.96 -1.48 -16.19
N VAL A 145 6.22 -0.46 -15.38
CA VAL A 145 6.67 -0.63 -13.99
C VAL A 145 5.57 -1.28 -13.15
N SER A 146 5.91 -2.35 -12.43
CA SER A 146 4.99 -3.12 -11.59
C SER A 146 5.42 -3.01 -10.12
N ILE A 147 4.51 -2.54 -9.28
CA ILE A 147 4.71 -2.38 -7.84
C ILE A 147 3.81 -3.35 -7.10
N TYR A 148 4.36 -4.11 -6.17
CA TYR A 148 3.59 -4.86 -5.19
C TYR A 148 3.52 -4.07 -3.88
N HIS A 149 2.34 -3.59 -3.51
CA HIS A 149 2.06 -3.08 -2.18
C HIS A 149 1.37 -4.19 -1.39
N ALA A 150 2.07 -4.78 -0.43
CA ALA A 150 1.59 -5.97 0.26
C ALA A 150 0.36 -5.72 1.14
N GLY A 151 0.09 -4.44 1.48
CA GLY A 151 -0.81 -4.11 2.58
C GLY A 151 -0.26 -4.63 3.90
N ASP A 152 -1.12 -4.77 4.88
CA ASP A 152 -0.78 -5.45 6.11
C ASP A 152 -0.90 -6.96 5.92
N THR A 153 0.16 -7.66 6.24
CA THR A 153 0.22 -9.11 6.05
C THR A 153 1.32 -9.74 6.89
N ASN A 154 1.10 -11.01 7.25
CA ASN A 154 2.19 -11.93 7.57
C ASN A 154 2.84 -12.45 6.27
N VAL A 155 3.98 -13.12 6.35
CA VAL A 155 4.56 -13.86 5.22
C VAL A 155 3.70 -15.09 4.89
N PHE A 156 3.52 -15.37 3.60
CA PHE A 156 2.76 -16.54 3.13
C PHE A 156 3.35 -17.11 1.85
N GLY A 157 3.16 -18.42 1.66
CA GLY A 157 3.80 -19.15 0.57
C GLY A 157 3.42 -18.66 -0.82
N ASP A 158 2.18 -18.21 -1.00
CA ASP A 158 1.66 -17.74 -2.29
C ASP A 158 2.23 -16.39 -2.74
N MET A 159 3.09 -15.74 -1.93
CA MET A 159 3.93 -14.64 -2.40
C MET A 159 4.80 -15.07 -3.61
N LYS A 160 5.15 -16.38 -3.68
CA LYS A 160 5.81 -16.95 -4.85
C LYS A 160 4.92 -16.92 -6.10
N LEU A 161 3.63 -17.21 -5.96
CA LEU A 161 2.66 -17.12 -7.07
C LEU A 161 2.48 -15.67 -7.54
N ILE A 162 2.45 -14.71 -6.59
CA ILE A 162 2.43 -13.28 -6.92
C ILE A 162 3.66 -12.92 -7.78
N ALA A 163 4.84 -13.39 -7.39
CA ALA A 163 6.07 -13.19 -8.14
C ALA A 163 6.00 -13.78 -9.57
N GLU A 164 5.56 -15.03 -9.68
CA GLU A 164 5.48 -15.75 -10.96
C GLU A 164 4.49 -15.09 -11.93
N MET A 165 3.30 -14.69 -11.42
CA MET A 165 2.21 -14.15 -12.23
C MET A 165 2.41 -12.67 -12.60
N TYR A 166 2.90 -11.85 -11.66
CA TYR A 166 2.87 -10.40 -11.81
C TYR A 166 4.25 -9.76 -11.95
N LYS A 167 5.32 -10.46 -11.56
CA LYS A 167 6.73 -10.03 -11.69
C LYS A 167 6.96 -8.59 -11.23
N PRO A 168 6.69 -8.26 -9.97
CA PRO A 168 6.86 -6.90 -9.49
C PRO A 168 8.33 -6.46 -9.55
N ASP A 169 8.56 -5.22 -9.99
CA ASP A 169 9.89 -4.61 -10.03
C ASP A 169 10.29 -4.11 -8.63
N LEU A 170 9.30 -3.74 -7.83
CA LEU A 170 9.43 -3.17 -6.49
C LEU A 170 8.36 -3.75 -5.57
N ALA A 171 8.70 -4.04 -4.31
CA ALA A 171 7.74 -4.42 -3.29
C ALA A 171 7.77 -3.43 -2.10
N CYS A 172 6.59 -2.96 -1.67
CA CYS A 172 6.39 -2.27 -0.40
C CYS A 172 5.95 -3.32 0.63
N LEU A 173 6.78 -3.60 1.64
CA LEU A 173 6.58 -4.68 2.59
C LEU A 173 6.53 -4.14 4.03
N PRO A 174 5.52 -4.54 4.84
CA PRO A 174 5.48 -4.19 6.25
C PRO A 174 6.61 -4.91 7.01
N ILE A 175 7.23 -4.19 7.93
CA ILE A 175 8.33 -4.70 8.77
C ILE A 175 8.16 -4.39 10.24
N GLY A 176 7.00 -3.85 10.65
CA GLY A 176 6.79 -3.29 11.98
C GLY A 176 6.75 -4.31 13.11
N ASP A 177 6.55 -5.60 12.82
CA ASP A 177 6.30 -6.65 13.80
C ASP A 177 4.93 -6.49 14.49
N VAL A 178 4.62 -7.30 15.48
CA VAL A 178 3.40 -7.35 16.33
C VAL A 178 2.10 -7.52 15.51
N PHE A 179 1.83 -6.64 14.56
CA PHE A 179 0.61 -6.64 13.75
C PHE A 179 0.83 -7.13 12.31
N THR A 180 2.07 -7.14 11.85
CA THR A 180 2.46 -7.54 10.50
C THR A 180 3.74 -8.38 10.53
N MET A 181 4.43 -8.51 9.41
CA MET A 181 5.78 -9.10 9.39
C MET A 181 6.75 -8.28 10.24
N GLY A 182 7.66 -8.95 10.93
CA GLY A 182 8.91 -8.35 11.36
C GLY A 182 9.99 -8.41 10.26
N PRO A 183 11.20 -7.86 10.50
CA PRO A 183 12.30 -7.87 9.54
C PRO A 183 12.68 -9.26 9.03
N ARG A 184 12.66 -10.28 9.90
CA ARG A 184 12.98 -11.67 9.56
C ARG A 184 11.96 -12.28 8.57
N GLU A 185 10.67 -12.12 8.85
CA GLU A 185 9.59 -12.60 7.99
C GLU A 185 9.60 -11.84 6.65
N ALA A 186 9.89 -10.54 6.69
CA ALA A 186 10.02 -9.74 5.47
C ALA A 186 11.20 -10.19 4.60
N ALA A 187 12.31 -10.64 5.19
CA ALA A 187 13.42 -11.24 4.43
C ALA A 187 12.99 -12.53 3.72
N VAL A 188 12.16 -13.37 4.36
CA VAL A 188 11.56 -14.54 3.71
C VAL A 188 10.63 -14.12 2.58
N ALA A 189 9.78 -13.12 2.79
CA ALA A 189 8.89 -12.57 1.78
C ALA A 189 9.67 -12.06 0.55
N ILE A 190 10.78 -11.33 0.75
CA ILE A 190 11.67 -10.88 -0.32
C ILE A 190 12.20 -12.07 -1.14
N THR A 191 12.58 -13.15 -0.46
CA THR A 191 13.05 -14.37 -1.12
C THR A 191 11.95 -15.01 -1.97
N LEU A 192 10.73 -15.13 -1.44
CA LEU A 192 9.58 -15.69 -2.15
C LEU A 192 9.19 -14.83 -3.37
N LEU A 193 9.22 -13.51 -3.21
CA LEU A 193 8.91 -12.56 -4.27
C LEU A 193 10.02 -12.45 -5.33
N GLY A 194 11.27 -12.76 -4.97
CA GLY A 194 12.42 -12.65 -5.88
C GLY A 194 12.72 -11.20 -6.32
N VAL A 195 12.14 -10.21 -5.63
CA VAL A 195 12.32 -8.79 -5.95
C VAL A 195 13.70 -8.30 -5.59
N LYS A 196 14.20 -7.30 -6.34
CA LYS A 196 15.50 -6.67 -6.09
C LYS A 196 15.36 -5.27 -5.47
N HIS A 197 14.15 -4.73 -5.42
CA HIS A 197 13.88 -3.43 -4.86
C HIS A 197 12.77 -3.54 -3.82
N VAL A 198 12.99 -3.01 -2.63
CA VAL A 198 12.04 -3.07 -1.50
C VAL A 198 11.96 -1.71 -0.84
N ILE A 199 10.76 -1.24 -0.58
CA ILE A 199 10.46 -0.15 0.35
C ILE A 199 9.88 -0.77 1.63
N PRO A 200 10.59 -0.71 2.76
CA PRO A 200 10.02 -1.11 4.04
C PRO A 200 8.95 -0.10 4.47
N MET A 201 7.85 -0.59 5.02
CA MET A 201 6.73 0.21 5.48
C MET A 201 6.17 -0.31 6.81
N HIS A 202 5.15 0.35 7.35
CA HIS A 202 4.42 -0.04 8.57
C HIS A 202 5.35 -0.19 9.78
N TYR A 203 6.27 0.75 9.99
CA TYR A 203 7.21 0.78 11.12
C TYR A 203 7.33 2.19 11.70
N ALA A 204 7.81 2.29 12.94
CA ALA A 204 8.10 3.55 13.65
C ALA A 204 6.91 4.52 13.81
N THR A 205 5.68 4.13 13.48
CA THR A 205 4.49 4.98 13.61
C THR A 205 3.94 4.93 15.04
N PHE A 206 3.91 3.74 15.62
CA PHE A 206 3.44 3.47 16.97
C PHE A 206 4.53 2.74 17.78
N PRO A 207 4.53 2.87 19.13
CA PRO A 207 5.56 2.24 19.97
C PRO A 207 5.68 0.72 19.85
N GLN A 208 4.59 0.04 19.45
CA GLN A 208 4.56 -1.41 19.28
C GLN A 208 5.29 -1.86 18.00
N LEU A 209 5.49 -0.97 17.05
CA LEU A 209 6.12 -1.29 15.77
C LEU A 209 7.65 -1.22 15.93
N THR A 210 8.24 -2.32 16.35
CA THR A 210 9.65 -2.40 16.79
C THR A 210 10.63 -2.71 15.65
N GLY A 211 10.13 -3.18 14.50
CA GLY A 211 10.96 -3.48 13.33
C GLY A 211 11.60 -2.22 12.75
N THR A 212 12.80 -2.38 12.19
CA THR A 212 13.56 -1.26 11.59
C THR A 212 14.17 -1.64 10.24
N PRO A 213 14.42 -0.67 9.36
CA PRO A 213 15.13 -0.91 8.11
C PRO A 213 16.54 -1.48 8.31
N GLU A 214 17.22 -1.12 9.41
CA GLU A 214 18.54 -1.62 9.78
C GLU A 214 18.48 -3.12 10.08
N ALA A 215 17.48 -3.54 10.86
CA ALA A 215 17.26 -4.97 11.14
C ALA A 215 16.92 -5.74 9.84
N LEU A 216 16.13 -5.16 8.94
CA LEU A 216 15.87 -5.78 7.63
C LEU A 216 17.15 -5.91 6.80
N ARG A 217 18.03 -4.89 6.79
CA ARG A 217 19.32 -4.98 6.09
C ARG A 217 20.21 -6.08 6.66
N GLU A 218 20.22 -6.29 7.97
CA GLU A 218 20.96 -7.38 8.58
C GLU A 218 20.42 -8.75 8.18
N GLU A 219 19.09 -8.95 8.19
CA GLU A 219 18.44 -10.20 7.78
C GLU A 219 18.63 -10.51 6.26
N THR A 220 18.94 -9.50 5.47
CA THR A 220 19.05 -9.62 4.00
C THR A 220 20.47 -9.39 3.47
N LYS A 221 21.49 -9.28 4.34
CA LYS A 221 22.87 -8.93 3.96
C LYS A 221 23.49 -9.85 2.92
N ASP A 222 23.08 -11.12 2.90
CA ASP A 222 23.57 -12.13 1.98
C ASP A 222 22.74 -12.24 0.68
N MET A 223 21.76 -11.33 0.45
CA MET A 223 20.93 -11.32 -0.75
C MET A 223 21.57 -10.46 -1.86
N PRO A 224 22.16 -11.05 -2.91
CA PRO A 224 22.91 -10.29 -3.90
C PRO A 224 22.01 -9.37 -4.72
N GLY A 225 22.42 -8.11 -4.85
CA GLY A 225 21.77 -7.11 -5.68
C GLY A 225 20.46 -6.55 -5.11
N LEU A 226 20.07 -6.92 -3.89
CA LEU A 226 18.94 -6.33 -3.20
C LEU A 226 19.23 -4.87 -2.83
N GLN A 227 18.25 -4.00 -3.06
CA GLN A 227 18.28 -2.59 -2.66
C GLN A 227 17.07 -2.29 -1.77
N ILE A 228 17.34 -1.86 -0.55
CA ILE A 228 16.32 -1.45 0.42
C ILE A 228 16.25 0.08 0.40
N HIS A 229 15.15 0.60 -0.11
CA HIS A 229 14.83 2.02 -0.19
C HIS A 229 14.09 2.44 1.10
N ALA A 230 14.83 2.66 2.19
CA ALA A 230 14.26 3.12 3.46
C ALA A 230 13.94 4.62 3.37
N LEU A 231 12.79 4.95 2.79
CA LEU A 231 12.35 6.32 2.63
C LEU A 231 11.91 6.92 3.97
N ASN A 232 12.28 8.16 4.21
CA ASN A 232 11.65 8.96 5.26
C ASN A 232 10.30 9.51 4.79
N PRO A 233 9.32 9.70 5.68
CA PRO A 233 8.08 10.36 5.31
C PRO A 233 8.34 11.72 4.65
N GLY A 234 7.79 11.92 3.45
CA GLY A 234 8.03 13.08 2.59
C GLY A 234 9.06 12.84 1.48
N GLU A 235 9.81 11.74 1.51
CA GLU A 235 10.73 11.42 0.42
C GLU A 235 10.02 10.76 -0.77
N THR A 236 10.56 11.03 -1.94
CA THR A 236 10.07 10.51 -3.23
C THR A 236 11.13 9.65 -3.90
N LEU A 237 10.75 8.45 -4.30
CA LEU A 237 11.51 7.62 -5.22
C LEU A 237 11.06 7.95 -6.67
N SER A 238 12.01 8.26 -7.54
CA SER A 238 11.75 8.65 -8.93
C SER A 238 12.84 8.17 -9.89
#